data_da4a0be54016d58afd0b9647b324fc12
#
_entry.id   da4a0be54016d58afd0b9647b324fc12
#
_cell.length_a   1.000
_cell.length_b   1.000
_cell.length_c   1.000
_cell.angle_alpha   90.00
_cell.angle_beta   90.00
_cell.angle_gamma   90.00
#
_symmetry.space_group_name_H-M   'P 1'
#
loop_
_entity.id
_entity.type
_entity.pdbx_description
1 polymer ?
#
loop_
_entity_poly.entity_id
_entity_poly.type
_entity_poly.pdbx_seq_one_letter_code
_entity_poly.pdbx_strand_id
1 'polypeptide(L)'
;MLVALEFTTKINTLMKHQLIITILGANKVTVLSTLTDVVCEAGCNILDSRQAVYGQDFSLTMIVEGTQSAIVRVEMAIPIACQQLDLLSMMKRTKRHAKQNLEHIADVTFSGVDAVGVVKEVTQFLSTFCVTVSALRLKTLQTSKDEQDEVKCKMVVSMPHNIDLADLEHKFDALLSQLNLQGAIKQNH
;
A
#
# COMPACT_ATOMS: atom_id res chain seq x y z
N MET A 1 -11.65 -34.14 29.47
CA MET A 1 -10.56 -33.94 28.48
C MET A 1 -11.07 -33.80 27.06
N LEU A 2 -12.06 -34.59 26.60
CA LEU A 2 -12.64 -34.47 25.25
C LEU A 2 -13.37 -33.13 25.00
N VAL A 3 -14.17 -32.64 25.94
CA VAL A 3 -14.96 -31.41 25.81
C VAL A 3 -14.06 -30.14 25.65
N ALA A 4 -12.92 -30.12 26.33
CA ALA A 4 -11.95 -29.03 26.19
C ALA A 4 -11.27 -29.01 24.82
N LEU A 5 -11.02 -30.19 24.21
CA LEU A 5 -10.47 -30.31 22.86
C LEU A 5 -11.47 -29.82 21.81
N GLU A 6 -12.74 -30.18 21.93
CA GLU A 6 -13.80 -29.70 21.02
C GLU A 6 -14.03 -28.19 21.09
N PHE A 7 -13.97 -27.61 22.30
CA PHE A 7 -14.07 -26.16 22.50
C PHE A 7 -12.87 -25.42 21.88
N THR A 8 -11.65 -25.94 22.06
CA THR A 8 -10.44 -25.34 21.50
C THR A 8 -10.44 -25.43 19.97
N THR A 9 -10.91 -26.55 19.40
CA THR A 9 -11.04 -26.75 17.95
C THR A 9 -12.10 -25.81 17.37
N LYS A 10 -13.24 -25.61 18.05
CA LYS A 10 -14.32 -24.72 17.62
C LYS A 10 -13.94 -23.23 17.69
N ILE A 11 -13.18 -22.83 18.71
CA ILE A 11 -12.66 -21.46 18.86
C ILE A 11 -11.62 -21.17 17.75
N ASN A 12 -10.74 -22.12 17.45
CA ASN A 12 -9.75 -21.96 16.38
C ASN A 12 -10.39 -21.88 14.98
N THR A 13 -11.57 -22.46 14.79
CA THR A 13 -12.33 -22.39 13.52
C THR A 13 -13.04 -21.02 13.37
N LEU A 14 -13.30 -20.31 14.46
CA LEU A 14 -13.95 -19.00 14.47
C LEU A 14 -12.97 -17.83 14.40
N MET A 15 -11.69 -18.04 14.72
CA MET A 15 -10.67 -16.99 14.64
C MET A 15 -10.21 -16.81 13.20
N LYS A 16 -10.48 -15.66 12.64
CA LYS A 16 -10.00 -15.26 11.33
C LYS A 16 -8.58 -14.72 11.42
N HIS A 17 -7.74 -15.17 10.52
CA HIS A 17 -6.34 -14.79 10.36
C HIS A 17 -6.16 -14.02 9.08
N GLN A 18 -5.21 -13.11 9.05
CA GLN A 18 -4.91 -12.29 7.87
C GLN A 18 -3.48 -12.53 7.40
N LEU A 19 -3.32 -12.52 6.08
CA LEU A 19 -2.05 -12.66 5.39
C LEU A 19 -1.92 -11.53 4.35
N ILE A 20 -0.80 -10.82 4.38
CA ILE A 20 -0.41 -9.90 3.30
C ILE A 20 0.39 -10.71 2.30
N ILE A 21 0.04 -10.60 1.03
CA ILE A 21 0.70 -11.26 -0.10
C ILE A 21 1.15 -10.16 -1.05
N THR A 22 2.43 -10.10 -1.38
CA THR A 22 2.95 -9.21 -2.42
C THR A 22 3.56 -10.03 -3.53
N ILE A 23 3.17 -9.74 -4.77
CA ILE A 23 3.56 -10.45 -5.99
C ILE A 23 4.13 -9.44 -6.97
N LEU A 24 5.23 -9.81 -7.62
CA LEU A 24 5.94 -8.99 -8.60
C LEU A 24 6.31 -9.85 -9.81
N GLY A 25 6.16 -9.32 -11.01
CA GLY A 25 6.63 -9.97 -12.25
C GLY A 25 5.95 -9.42 -13.50
N ALA A 26 6.07 -10.14 -14.60
CA ALA A 26 5.54 -9.71 -15.89
C ALA A 26 4.01 -9.63 -15.88
N ASN A 27 3.48 -8.53 -16.40
CA ASN A 27 2.04 -8.27 -16.49
C ASN A 27 1.42 -9.08 -17.64
N LYS A 28 0.80 -10.21 -17.31
CA LYS A 28 0.07 -11.08 -18.25
C LYS A 28 -1.42 -11.06 -17.94
N VAL A 29 -2.26 -11.12 -18.95
CA VAL A 29 -3.73 -10.98 -18.84
C VAL A 29 -4.36 -11.91 -17.80
N THR A 30 -3.87 -13.15 -17.66
CA THR A 30 -4.47 -14.18 -16.81
C THR A 30 -3.93 -14.18 -15.36
N VAL A 31 -2.89 -13.41 -15.06
CA VAL A 31 -2.20 -13.48 -13.76
C VAL A 31 -3.13 -13.16 -12.60
N LEU A 32 -3.87 -12.06 -12.70
CA LEU A 32 -4.75 -11.62 -11.61
C LEU A 32 -5.86 -12.65 -11.34
N SER A 33 -6.52 -13.17 -12.39
CA SER A 33 -7.56 -14.18 -12.23
C SER A 33 -7.01 -15.45 -11.61
N THR A 34 -5.89 -15.97 -12.10
CA THR A 34 -5.28 -17.20 -11.54
C THR A 34 -4.92 -17.01 -10.05
N LEU A 35 -4.35 -15.87 -9.66
CA LEU A 35 -3.99 -15.64 -8.25
C LEU A 35 -5.22 -15.48 -7.34
N THR A 36 -6.28 -14.83 -7.83
CA THR A 36 -7.54 -14.72 -7.09
C THR A 36 -8.26 -16.04 -6.96
N ASP A 37 -8.23 -16.89 -7.99
CA ASP A 37 -8.78 -18.24 -7.95
C ASP A 37 -8.09 -19.09 -6.88
N VAL A 38 -6.76 -19.08 -6.83
CA VAL A 38 -5.98 -19.78 -5.80
C VAL A 38 -6.38 -19.35 -4.38
N VAL A 39 -6.59 -18.06 -4.15
CA VAL A 39 -7.03 -17.53 -2.85
C VAL A 39 -8.45 -18.02 -2.51
N CYS A 40 -9.37 -17.95 -3.47
CA CYS A 40 -10.76 -18.37 -3.29
C CYS A 40 -10.88 -19.89 -3.07
N GLU A 41 -10.18 -20.72 -3.84
CA GLU A 41 -10.16 -22.18 -3.69
C GLU A 41 -9.58 -22.61 -2.34
N ALA A 42 -8.61 -21.85 -1.82
CA ALA A 42 -8.10 -22.07 -0.48
C ALA A 42 -9.10 -21.71 0.63
N GLY A 43 -10.25 -21.11 0.30
CA GLY A 43 -11.28 -20.69 1.26
C GLY A 43 -10.94 -19.41 2.00
N CYS A 44 -10.18 -18.53 1.37
CA CYS A 44 -9.88 -17.17 1.88
C CYS A 44 -10.67 -16.12 1.11
N ASN A 45 -10.97 -15.01 1.80
CA ASN A 45 -11.55 -13.82 1.21
C ASN A 45 -10.47 -12.75 1.01
N ILE A 46 -10.54 -11.98 -0.07
CA ILE A 46 -9.68 -10.82 -0.31
C ILE A 46 -10.34 -9.59 0.32
N LEU A 47 -9.64 -8.96 1.26
CA LEU A 47 -10.14 -7.77 1.98
C LEU A 47 -9.72 -6.46 1.32
N ASP A 48 -8.50 -6.41 0.80
CA ASP A 48 -7.93 -5.25 0.09
C ASP A 48 -6.98 -5.76 -0.98
N SER A 49 -6.89 -5.04 -2.08
CA SER A 49 -5.98 -5.36 -3.17
C SER A 49 -5.53 -4.08 -3.87
N ARG A 50 -4.23 -3.97 -4.09
CA ARG A 50 -3.61 -2.84 -4.79
C ARG A 50 -2.67 -3.36 -5.85
N GLN A 51 -2.87 -2.91 -7.08
CA GLN A 51 -2.03 -3.26 -8.22
C GLN A 51 -1.45 -2.00 -8.85
N ALA A 52 -0.18 -2.07 -9.21
CA ALA A 52 0.48 -1.06 -10.03
C ALA A 52 1.19 -1.72 -11.21
N VAL A 53 1.15 -1.08 -12.38
CA VAL A 53 1.83 -1.54 -13.59
C VAL A 53 2.99 -0.60 -13.90
N TYR A 54 4.15 -1.17 -14.15
CA TYR A 54 5.42 -0.50 -14.44
C TYR A 54 5.98 -1.01 -15.77
N GLY A 55 5.55 -0.39 -16.87
CA GLY A 55 5.90 -0.88 -18.21
C GLY A 55 5.34 -2.27 -18.47
N GLN A 56 6.21 -3.28 -18.59
CA GLN A 56 5.84 -4.68 -18.79
C GLN A 56 5.66 -5.48 -17.49
N ASP A 57 6.06 -4.90 -16.36
CA ASP A 57 5.96 -5.54 -15.05
C ASP A 57 4.79 -4.98 -14.24
N PHE A 58 4.35 -5.72 -13.24
CA PHE A 58 3.36 -5.30 -12.28
C PHE A 58 3.76 -5.67 -10.85
N SER A 59 3.22 -4.94 -9.91
CA SER A 59 3.20 -5.34 -8.50
C SER A 59 1.75 -5.47 -8.03
N LEU A 60 1.45 -6.51 -7.28
CA LEU A 60 0.16 -6.76 -6.66
C LEU A 60 0.38 -7.01 -5.17
N THR A 61 -0.33 -6.26 -4.33
CA THR A 61 -0.39 -6.54 -2.89
C THR A 61 -1.83 -6.82 -2.52
N MET A 62 -2.09 -7.96 -1.85
CA MET A 62 -3.41 -8.36 -1.37
C MET A 62 -3.36 -8.61 0.14
N ILE A 63 -4.46 -8.28 0.83
CA ILE A 63 -4.73 -8.72 2.20
C ILE A 63 -5.83 -9.75 2.10
N VAL A 64 -5.52 -10.99 2.51
CA VAL A 64 -6.48 -12.10 2.51
C VAL A 64 -6.81 -12.50 3.93
N GLU A 65 -8.05 -12.96 4.15
CA GLU A 65 -8.56 -13.39 5.45
C GLU A 65 -9.22 -14.77 5.33
N GLY A 66 -8.92 -15.64 6.28
CA GLY A 66 -9.53 -16.95 6.36
C GLY A 66 -9.30 -17.63 7.71
N THR A 67 -9.76 -18.88 7.83
CA THR A 67 -9.41 -19.73 8.97
C THR A 67 -7.91 -20.03 8.96
N GLN A 68 -7.35 -20.48 10.08
CA GLN A 68 -5.94 -20.89 10.15
C GLN A 68 -5.57 -21.90 9.05
N SER A 69 -6.43 -22.87 8.80
CA SER A 69 -6.20 -23.90 7.77
C SER A 69 -6.29 -23.33 6.35
N ALA A 70 -7.18 -22.38 6.09
CA ALA A 70 -7.29 -21.69 4.82
C ALA A 70 -6.04 -20.86 4.53
N ILE A 71 -5.55 -20.11 5.52
CA ILE A 71 -4.30 -19.34 5.38
C ILE A 71 -3.11 -20.23 5.07
N VAL A 72 -2.99 -21.39 5.74
CA VAL A 72 -1.91 -22.37 5.44
C VAL A 72 -2.00 -22.86 4.00
N ARG A 73 -3.22 -23.13 3.49
CA ARG A 73 -3.38 -23.51 2.07
C ARG A 73 -2.92 -22.42 1.11
N VAL A 74 -3.24 -21.14 1.38
CA VAL A 74 -2.76 -20.01 0.59
C VAL A 74 -1.24 -19.93 0.63
N GLU A 75 -0.63 -20.04 1.82
CA GLU A 75 0.83 -19.99 2.00
C GLU A 75 1.55 -21.09 1.20
N MET A 76 0.89 -22.23 0.97
CA MET A 76 1.43 -23.31 0.15
C MET A 76 1.15 -23.12 -1.35
N ALA A 77 -0.05 -22.69 -1.72
CA ALA A 77 -0.51 -22.65 -3.10
C ALA A 77 0.02 -21.44 -3.88
N ILE A 78 0.08 -20.27 -3.27
CA ILE A 78 0.55 -19.04 -3.94
C ILE A 78 1.99 -19.17 -4.46
N PRO A 79 2.98 -19.69 -3.71
CA PRO A 79 4.34 -19.83 -4.25
C PRO A 79 4.40 -20.76 -5.46
N ILE A 80 3.60 -21.84 -5.45
CA ILE A 80 3.54 -22.80 -6.57
C ILE A 80 2.96 -22.12 -7.81
N ALA A 81 1.84 -21.40 -7.68
CA ALA A 81 1.23 -20.67 -8.77
C ALA A 81 2.18 -19.58 -9.30
N CYS A 82 2.85 -18.86 -8.42
CA CYS A 82 3.82 -17.82 -8.81
C CYS A 82 5.01 -18.43 -9.57
N GLN A 83 5.53 -19.59 -9.13
CA GLN A 83 6.61 -20.28 -9.84
C GLN A 83 6.20 -20.69 -11.26
N GLN A 84 4.97 -21.21 -11.43
CA GLN A 84 4.44 -21.59 -12.75
C GLN A 84 4.25 -20.39 -13.70
N LEU A 85 3.97 -19.22 -13.14
CA LEU A 85 3.73 -17.97 -13.89
C LEU A 85 5.00 -17.13 -14.06
N ASP A 86 6.15 -17.56 -13.53
CA ASP A 86 7.40 -16.81 -13.47
C ASP A 86 7.26 -15.49 -12.71
N LEU A 87 6.65 -15.57 -11.51
CA LEU A 87 6.41 -14.45 -10.61
C LEU A 87 7.15 -14.63 -9.30
N LEU A 88 7.51 -13.54 -8.66
CA LEU A 88 8.00 -13.49 -7.29
C LEU A 88 6.83 -13.29 -6.32
N SER A 89 6.85 -14.01 -5.19
CA SER A 89 5.88 -13.81 -4.13
C SER A 89 6.56 -13.65 -2.77
N MET A 90 6.00 -12.77 -1.95
CA MET A 90 6.39 -12.57 -0.57
C MET A 90 5.14 -12.51 0.30
N MET A 91 5.16 -13.19 1.44
CA MET A 91 4.00 -13.29 2.32
C MET A 91 4.37 -12.98 3.76
N LYS A 92 3.44 -12.33 4.47
CA LYS A 92 3.59 -12.01 5.89
C LYS A 92 2.24 -12.15 6.59
N ARG A 93 2.17 -13.00 7.62
CA ARG A 93 1.01 -13.01 8.52
C ARG A 93 0.90 -11.69 9.25
N THR A 94 -0.28 -11.11 9.25
CA THR A 94 -0.56 -9.85 9.91
C THR A 94 -1.67 -9.99 10.95
N LYS A 95 -1.67 -9.11 11.93
CA LYS A 95 -2.79 -9.00 12.86
C LYS A 95 -3.92 -8.24 12.16
N ARG A 96 -5.16 -8.55 12.54
CA ARG A 96 -6.32 -7.81 12.08
C ARG A 96 -6.05 -6.31 12.24
N HIS A 97 -6.06 -5.58 11.15
CA HIS A 97 -5.98 -4.12 11.21
C HIS A 97 -7.17 -3.65 12.03
N ALA A 98 -6.94 -3.25 13.27
CA ALA A 98 -7.85 -2.30 13.90
C ALA A 98 -7.88 -1.10 12.94
N LYS A 99 -9.08 -0.65 12.54
CA LYS A 99 -9.20 0.65 11.86
C LYS A 99 -8.44 1.63 12.77
N GLN A 100 -7.25 2.04 12.34
CA GLN A 100 -6.64 3.21 12.95
C GLN A 100 -7.71 4.31 12.81
N ASN A 101 -7.98 5.04 13.86
CA ASN A 101 -8.79 6.24 13.79
C ASN A 101 -8.07 7.23 12.88
N LEU A 102 -8.28 7.06 11.57
CA LEU A 102 -7.76 7.93 10.52
C LEU A 102 -8.74 9.09 10.37
N GLU A 103 -8.96 9.84 11.45
CA GLU A 103 -9.93 10.93 11.46
C GLU A 103 -9.45 12.15 10.66
N HIS A 104 -8.14 12.20 10.36
CA HIS A 104 -7.57 13.29 9.59
C HIS A 104 -6.72 12.74 8.43
N ILE A 105 -7.40 12.41 7.34
CA ILE A 105 -6.76 12.03 6.08
C ILE A 105 -6.67 13.27 5.19
N ALA A 106 -5.51 13.48 4.59
CA ALA A 106 -5.31 14.52 3.60
C ALA A 106 -4.60 14.00 2.36
N ASP A 107 -4.87 14.64 1.25
CA ASP A 107 -4.11 14.50 0.01
C ASP A 107 -3.02 15.57 -0.03
N VAL A 108 -1.77 15.14 -0.16
CA VAL A 108 -0.60 16.01 -0.42
C VAL A 108 -0.23 15.86 -1.89
N THR A 109 -0.22 16.96 -2.61
CA THR A 109 0.16 16.97 -4.03
C THR A 109 1.27 17.97 -4.27
N PHE A 110 2.22 17.61 -5.13
CA PHE A 110 3.19 18.57 -5.63
C PHE A 110 3.67 18.21 -7.05
N SER A 111 4.12 19.22 -7.77
CA SER A 111 4.70 19.07 -9.11
C SER A 111 5.70 20.19 -9.37
N GLY A 112 6.62 19.95 -10.29
CA GLY A 112 7.63 20.93 -10.74
C GLY A 112 8.81 20.21 -11.38
N VAL A 113 9.94 20.91 -11.47
CA VAL A 113 11.16 20.35 -12.05
C VAL A 113 11.65 19.16 -11.21
N ASP A 114 11.93 18.03 -11.86
CA ASP A 114 12.47 16.87 -11.18
C ASP A 114 13.92 17.12 -10.72
N ALA A 115 14.17 16.89 -9.46
CA ALA A 115 15.48 17.02 -8.86
C ALA A 115 15.74 15.89 -7.85
N VAL A 116 17.01 15.50 -7.75
CA VAL A 116 17.43 14.48 -6.79
C VAL A 116 17.14 14.95 -5.37
N GLY A 117 16.37 14.15 -4.62
CA GLY A 117 16.08 14.40 -3.21
C GLY A 117 14.73 15.06 -2.92
N VAL A 118 13.96 15.50 -3.93
CA VAL A 118 12.64 16.13 -3.74
C VAL A 118 11.72 15.30 -2.81
N VAL A 119 11.59 14.00 -3.10
CA VAL A 119 10.73 13.11 -2.28
C VAL A 119 11.26 12.99 -0.85
N LYS A 120 12.59 12.93 -0.69
CA LYS A 120 13.24 12.87 0.62
C LYS A 120 12.91 14.10 1.46
N GLU A 121 13.08 15.29 0.90
CA GLU A 121 12.81 16.54 1.62
C GLU A 121 11.35 16.65 2.04
N VAL A 122 10.41 16.33 1.13
CA VAL A 122 8.97 16.32 1.44
C VAL A 122 8.61 15.30 2.50
N THR A 123 9.12 14.07 2.41
CA THR A 123 8.81 13.04 3.40
C THR A 123 9.45 13.30 4.76
N GLN A 124 10.65 13.87 4.80
CA GLN A 124 11.28 14.32 6.03
C GLN A 124 10.47 15.45 6.69
N PHE A 125 10.04 16.45 5.91
CA PHE A 125 9.16 17.50 6.40
C PHE A 125 7.89 16.92 7.04
N LEU A 126 7.15 16.06 6.33
CA LEU A 126 5.94 15.42 6.87
C LEU A 126 6.22 14.66 8.17
N SER A 127 7.37 14.00 8.25
CA SER A 127 7.80 13.27 9.45
C SER A 127 8.01 14.18 10.66
N THR A 128 8.48 15.42 10.48
CA THR A 128 8.64 16.39 11.61
C THR A 128 7.31 16.77 12.26
N PHE A 129 6.20 16.64 11.52
CA PHE A 129 4.84 16.86 12.00
C PHE A 129 4.15 15.55 12.45
N CYS A 130 4.88 14.43 12.55
CA CYS A 130 4.32 13.12 12.85
C CYS A 130 3.25 12.68 11.84
N VAL A 131 3.28 13.18 10.62
CA VAL A 131 2.37 12.83 9.53
C VAL A 131 2.86 11.53 8.88
N THR A 132 1.98 10.55 8.78
CA THR A 132 2.28 9.23 8.18
C THR A 132 1.81 9.17 6.75
N VAL A 133 2.68 8.77 5.82
CA VAL A 133 2.31 8.54 4.42
C VAL A 133 1.69 7.15 4.27
N SER A 134 0.41 7.09 3.90
CA SER A 134 -0.37 5.85 3.70
C SER A 134 -0.31 5.34 2.26
N ALA A 135 -0.19 6.25 1.29
CA ALA A 135 0.01 5.93 -0.12
C ALA A 135 0.85 7.01 -0.79
N LEU A 136 1.65 6.60 -1.77
CA LEU A 136 2.48 7.50 -2.56
C LEU A 136 2.45 7.06 -4.01
N ARG A 137 2.16 7.99 -4.90
CA ARG A 137 2.29 7.84 -6.34
C ARG A 137 3.13 8.97 -6.91
N LEU A 138 4.27 8.62 -7.46
CA LEU A 138 5.17 9.55 -8.11
C LEU A 138 5.31 9.18 -9.58
N LYS A 139 5.35 10.18 -10.44
CA LYS A 139 5.67 10.03 -11.86
C LYS A 139 6.64 11.11 -12.26
N THR A 140 7.70 10.74 -12.95
CA THR A 140 8.55 11.65 -13.71
C THR A 140 8.06 11.65 -15.14
N LEU A 141 7.78 12.83 -15.69
CA LEU A 141 7.35 13.05 -17.05
C LEU A 141 8.56 13.55 -17.82
N GLN A 142 9.02 12.77 -18.79
CA GLN A 142 10.05 13.23 -19.72
C GLN A 142 9.43 14.29 -20.63
N THR A 143 9.97 15.48 -20.58
CA THR A 143 9.66 16.57 -21.47
C THR A 143 10.57 16.49 -22.69
N SER A 144 10.35 17.27 -23.74
CA SER A 144 11.17 17.26 -24.96
C SER A 144 12.67 17.43 -24.67
N LYS A 145 13.54 17.02 -25.59
CA LYS A 145 15.00 16.88 -25.42
C LYS A 145 15.75 18.08 -24.82
N ASP A 146 15.12 19.27 -24.80
CA ASP A 146 15.70 20.53 -24.32
C ASP A 146 15.05 21.07 -23.04
N GLU A 147 14.09 20.38 -22.45
CA GLU A 147 13.42 20.76 -21.23
C GLU A 147 13.72 19.79 -20.07
N GLN A 148 13.74 20.32 -18.84
CA GLN A 148 13.96 19.51 -17.65
C GLN A 148 12.73 18.62 -17.38
N ASP A 149 12.99 17.40 -16.93
CA ASP A 149 11.94 16.46 -16.55
C ASP A 149 11.05 17.05 -15.44
N GLU A 150 9.76 16.80 -15.49
CA GLU A 150 8.79 17.19 -14.48
C GLU A 150 8.48 16.03 -13.53
N VAL A 151 8.50 16.31 -12.24
CA VAL A 151 7.96 15.39 -11.23
C VAL A 151 6.51 15.74 -10.90
N LYS A 152 5.64 14.73 -10.80
CA LYS A 152 4.29 14.85 -10.23
C LYS A 152 4.11 13.82 -9.15
N CYS A 153 3.76 14.27 -7.96
CA CYS A 153 3.55 13.41 -6.80
C CYS A 153 2.16 13.62 -6.21
N LYS A 154 1.53 12.53 -5.84
CA LYS A 154 0.34 12.49 -5.00
C LYS A 154 0.58 11.53 -3.84
N MET A 155 0.34 12.00 -2.62
CA MET A 155 0.39 11.19 -1.40
C MET A 155 -0.96 11.25 -0.70
N VAL A 156 -1.33 10.16 -0.05
CA VAL A 156 -2.38 10.13 0.96
C VAL A 156 -1.70 10.03 2.31
N VAL A 157 -2.01 10.95 3.20
CA VAL A 157 -1.37 11.05 4.50
C VAL A 157 -2.39 10.97 5.63
N SER A 158 -1.94 10.44 6.77
CA SER A 158 -2.68 10.44 8.04
C SER A 158 -2.02 11.41 8.99
N MET A 159 -2.79 12.33 9.52
CA MET A 159 -2.32 13.37 10.44
C MET A 159 -2.75 13.07 11.87
N PRO A 160 -1.96 13.46 12.89
CA PRO A 160 -2.38 13.35 14.29
C PRO A 160 -3.51 14.34 14.61
N HIS A 161 -4.38 13.99 15.58
CA HIS A 161 -5.55 14.80 15.95
C HIS A 161 -5.25 16.25 16.38
N ASN A 162 -4.07 16.50 16.93
CA ASN A 162 -3.67 17.77 17.50
C ASN A 162 -2.78 18.60 16.56
N ILE A 163 -2.77 18.28 15.26
CA ILE A 163 -1.95 19.03 14.30
C ILE A 163 -2.56 20.40 14.04
N ASP A 164 -1.72 21.43 14.03
CA ASP A 164 -2.08 22.73 13.48
C ASP A 164 -1.96 22.69 11.95
N LEU A 165 -3.11 22.53 11.30
CA LEU A 165 -3.16 22.40 9.84
C LEU A 165 -2.68 23.66 9.13
N ALA A 166 -3.01 24.84 9.67
CA ALA A 166 -2.61 26.11 9.06
C ALA A 166 -1.07 26.30 9.12
N ASP A 167 -0.45 25.93 10.25
CA ASP A 167 1.02 25.95 10.38
C ASP A 167 1.68 24.92 9.44
N LEU A 168 1.10 23.72 9.32
CA LEU A 168 1.58 22.69 8.41
C LEU A 168 1.53 23.15 6.95
N GLU A 169 0.38 23.69 6.50
CA GLU A 169 0.19 24.20 5.14
C GLU A 169 1.17 25.37 4.84
N HIS A 170 1.27 26.34 5.72
CA HIS A 170 2.17 27.48 5.55
C HIS A 170 3.64 27.06 5.41
N LYS A 171 4.09 26.12 6.26
CA LYS A 171 5.46 25.61 6.21
C LYS A 171 5.70 24.71 5.01
N PHE A 172 4.66 23.96 4.56
CA PHE A 172 4.73 23.20 3.34
C PHE A 172 4.89 24.07 2.10
N ASP A 173 4.13 25.16 2.01
CA ASP A 173 4.27 26.12 0.91
C ASP A 173 5.67 26.76 0.87
N ALA A 174 6.23 27.05 2.04
CA ALA A 174 7.61 27.56 2.15
C ALA A 174 8.63 26.52 1.65
N LEU A 175 8.47 25.23 2.02
CA LEU A 175 9.31 24.13 1.53
C LEU A 175 9.20 23.99 0.01
N LEU A 176 7.97 23.97 -0.52
CA LEU A 176 7.76 23.84 -1.97
C LEU A 176 8.40 25.00 -2.75
N SER A 177 8.30 26.22 -2.23
CA SER A 177 8.96 27.39 -2.81
C SER A 177 10.48 27.25 -2.85
N GLN A 178 11.10 26.72 -1.78
CA GLN A 178 12.55 26.46 -1.73
C GLN A 178 12.99 25.39 -2.74
N LEU A 179 12.11 24.42 -3.02
CA LEU A 179 12.36 23.33 -3.95
C LEU A 179 11.96 23.68 -5.40
N ASN A 180 11.46 24.89 -5.67
CA ASN A 180 10.88 25.29 -6.95
C ASN A 180 9.72 24.36 -7.40
N LEU A 181 8.89 23.96 -6.47
CA LEU A 181 7.73 23.12 -6.67
C LEU A 181 6.44 23.91 -6.41
N GLN A 182 5.35 23.39 -6.97
CA GLN A 182 3.99 23.84 -6.68
C GLN A 182 3.17 22.67 -6.13
N GLY A 183 2.31 22.93 -5.17
CA GLY A 183 1.49 21.87 -4.59
C GLY A 183 0.56 22.38 -3.50
N ALA A 184 -0.09 21.45 -2.81
CA ALA A 184 -0.99 21.76 -1.70
C ALA A 184 -1.24 20.53 -0.82
N ILE A 185 -1.68 20.78 0.40
CA ILE A 185 -2.30 19.80 1.29
C ILE A 185 -3.81 20.05 1.25
N LYS A 186 -4.61 19.01 1.04
CA LYS A 186 -6.07 19.08 1.03
C LYS A 186 -6.64 18.02 1.96
N GLN A 187 -7.34 18.45 2.99
CA GLN A 187 -8.04 17.55 3.90
C GLN A 187 -9.22 16.88 3.17
N ASN A 188 -9.34 15.57 3.32
CA ASN A 188 -10.47 14.81 2.82
C ASN A 188 -11.56 14.79 3.91
N HIS A 189 -12.72 15.34 3.60
CA HIS A 189 -13.91 15.35 4.48
C HIS A 189 -14.69 14.05 4.36
#